data_e2b404999f7885a93c01090d95b3b26c
#
_entry.id   e2b404999f7885a93c01090d95b3b26c
#
_cell.length_a   1.000
_cell.length_b   1.000
_cell.length_c   1.000
_cell.angle_alpha   90.00
_cell.angle_beta   90.00
_cell.angle_gamma   90.00
#
_symmetry.space_group_name_H-M   'P 1'
#
loop_
_entity.id
_entity.type
_entity.pdbx_description
1 polymer ?
#
loop_
_entity_poly.entity_id
_entity_poly.type
_entity_poly.pdbx_seq_one_letter_code
_entity_poly.pdbx_strand_id
1 'polypeptide(L)'
;MVETVKGSISLDELGFTLMHEHLYLGDWNHRMSDPEWFDYEDGMNMITGVLRNAMEAGVKTLVDVTPFNLGRDVDLLLEAAQKTGMHIVAATGAYIDESGQFSQISEENLLKMILREVREGVGTAHIRCGVIKCGTDRFGFTDLDKKLLRACGRAQKETGLPIITHCRPAGTRQGLFQQDIFEEQGADLTKVVIGHFRNGDPIDYAENVMRRGSYI
;
A
#
# COMPACT_ATOMS: atom_id res chain seq x y z
N MET A 1 11.54 -6.50 -12.95
CA MET A 1 10.37 -5.78 -13.51
C MET A 1 9.52 -5.29 -12.35
N VAL A 2 8.86 -4.16 -12.50
CA VAL A 2 7.90 -3.61 -11.54
C VAL A 2 6.54 -3.50 -12.21
N GLU A 3 5.49 -4.00 -11.56
CA GLU A 3 4.13 -3.90 -12.06
C GLU A 3 3.59 -2.50 -11.81
N THR A 4 3.14 -1.83 -12.87
CA THR A 4 2.39 -0.57 -12.82
C THR A 4 0.98 -0.78 -13.35
N VAL A 5 0.10 0.19 -13.13
CA VAL A 5 -1.28 0.11 -13.66
C VAL A 5 -1.34 0.07 -15.19
N LYS A 6 -0.26 0.47 -15.88
CA LYS A 6 -0.14 0.39 -17.35
C LYS A 6 0.62 -0.86 -17.84
N GLY A 7 1.01 -1.77 -16.93
CA GLY A 7 1.83 -2.94 -17.21
C GLY A 7 3.21 -2.87 -16.58
N SER A 8 4.04 -3.89 -16.85
CA SER A 8 5.36 -4.03 -16.24
C SER A 8 6.38 -3.09 -16.88
N ILE A 9 7.21 -2.46 -16.05
CA ILE A 9 8.36 -1.64 -16.47
C ILE A 9 9.67 -2.19 -15.90
N SER A 10 10.80 -1.78 -16.45
CA SER A 10 12.11 -2.09 -15.88
C SER A 10 12.39 -1.23 -14.65
N LEU A 11 13.32 -1.67 -13.80
CA LEU A 11 13.75 -0.87 -12.63
C LEU A 11 14.34 0.48 -13.04
N ASP A 12 15.02 0.55 -14.18
CA ASP A 12 15.65 1.78 -14.67
C ASP A 12 14.62 2.84 -15.11
N GLU A 13 13.39 2.43 -15.42
CA GLU A 13 12.30 3.32 -15.80
C GLU A 13 11.62 3.99 -14.60
N LEU A 14 11.80 3.46 -13.37
CA LEU A 14 11.15 4.01 -12.16
C LEU A 14 11.51 5.48 -11.93
N GLY A 15 12.77 5.84 -12.08
CA GLY A 15 13.24 7.19 -11.80
C GLY A 15 12.99 7.64 -10.37
N PHE A 16 12.83 8.94 -10.14
CA PHE A 16 12.49 9.46 -8.80
C PHE A 16 11.07 9.03 -8.44
N THR A 17 10.95 8.33 -7.32
CA THR A 17 9.72 7.62 -6.92
C THR A 17 9.21 8.12 -5.57
N LEU A 18 7.93 8.51 -5.53
CA LEU A 18 7.21 8.73 -4.27
C LEU A 18 6.64 7.40 -3.80
N MET A 19 7.12 6.93 -2.64
CA MET A 19 6.91 5.54 -2.21
C MET A 19 5.66 5.32 -1.36
N HIS A 20 4.97 6.36 -0.90
CA HIS A 20 3.86 6.21 0.03
C HIS A 20 2.82 7.31 -0.17
N GLU A 21 2.02 7.17 -1.22
CA GLU A 21 1.02 8.16 -1.60
C GLU A 21 -0.38 7.55 -1.68
N HIS A 22 -1.38 8.44 -1.71
CA HIS A 22 -2.79 8.10 -1.88
C HIS A 22 -3.41 9.11 -2.83
N LEU A 23 -3.72 8.69 -4.06
CA LEU A 23 -4.38 9.56 -5.04
C LEU A 23 -5.87 9.73 -4.77
N TYR A 24 -6.49 8.70 -4.24
CA TYR A 24 -7.88 8.71 -3.83
C TYR A 24 -8.04 7.88 -2.54
N LEU A 25 -8.73 8.45 -1.57
CA LEU A 25 -9.20 7.77 -0.37
C LEU A 25 -10.72 7.93 -0.29
N GLY A 26 -11.42 6.83 -0.11
CA GLY A 26 -12.88 6.89 -0.05
C GLY A 26 -13.51 5.64 0.53
N ASP A 27 -14.81 5.73 0.77
CA ASP A 27 -15.65 4.60 1.18
C ASP A 27 -16.46 4.12 -0.01
N TRP A 28 -16.21 2.88 -0.43
CA TRP A 28 -16.92 2.25 -1.55
C TRP A 28 -18.43 2.14 -1.30
N ASN A 29 -18.86 1.94 -0.06
CA ASN A 29 -20.28 1.82 0.24
C ASN A 29 -21.01 3.14 -0.02
N HIS A 30 -20.42 4.26 0.41
CA HIS A 30 -20.96 5.59 0.10
C HIS A 30 -20.96 5.84 -1.41
N ARG A 31 -19.83 5.61 -2.08
CA ARG A 31 -19.70 5.82 -3.52
C ARG A 31 -20.70 5.00 -4.35
N MET A 32 -20.99 3.78 -3.94
CA MET A 32 -21.96 2.91 -4.61
C MET A 32 -23.41 3.26 -4.27
N SER A 33 -23.66 3.86 -3.10
CA SER A 33 -25.02 4.18 -2.63
C SER A 33 -25.47 5.56 -3.06
N ASP A 34 -24.55 6.48 -3.26
CA ASP A 34 -24.81 7.88 -3.61
C ASP A 34 -23.99 8.28 -4.84
N PRO A 35 -24.64 8.41 -6.03
CA PRO A 35 -23.94 8.82 -7.25
C PRO A 35 -23.30 10.23 -7.17
N GLU A 36 -23.79 11.08 -6.28
CA GLU A 36 -23.26 12.44 -6.08
C GLU A 36 -22.15 12.49 -5.01
N TRP A 37 -21.85 11.38 -4.33
CA TRP A 37 -20.81 11.30 -3.31
C TRP A 37 -19.42 11.70 -3.83
N PHE A 38 -19.10 11.37 -5.07
CA PHE A 38 -17.83 11.66 -5.69
C PHE A 38 -18.04 12.17 -7.12
N ASP A 39 -17.77 13.46 -7.31
CA ASP A 39 -17.68 14.03 -8.66
C ASP A 39 -16.41 13.48 -9.33
N TYR A 40 -16.62 12.54 -10.26
CA TYR A 40 -15.52 11.84 -10.91
C TYR A 40 -14.68 12.76 -11.79
N GLU A 41 -15.30 13.71 -12.49
CA GLU A 41 -14.60 14.62 -13.39
C GLU A 41 -13.73 15.60 -12.60
N ASP A 42 -14.29 16.22 -11.59
CA ASP A 42 -13.54 17.13 -10.69
C ASP A 42 -12.43 16.38 -9.96
N GLY A 43 -12.70 15.19 -9.44
CA GLY A 43 -11.70 14.35 -8.79
C GLY A 43 -10.56 13.98 -9.73
N MET A 44 -10.85 13.58 -10.97
CA MET A 44 -9.85 13.26 -11.99
C MET A 44 -9.02 14.48 -12.38
N ASN A 45 -9.65 15.66 -12.51
CA ASN A 45 -8.95 16.91 -12.78
C ASN A 45 -7.98 17.27 -11.66
N MET A 46 -8.38 17.13 -10.39
CA MET A 46 -7.51 17.33 -9.23
C MET A 46 -6.33 16.35 -9.23
N ILE A 47 -6.60 15.06 -9.39
CA ILE A 47 -5.57 14.00 -9.41
C ILE A 47 -4.55 14.27 -10.52
N THR A 48 -5.00 14.50 -11.75
CA THR A 48 -4.11 14.74 -12.87
C THR A 48 -3.32 16.04 -12.72
N GLY A 49 -3.89 17.07 -12.08
CA GLY A 49 -3.19 18.31 -11.74
C GLY A 49 -2.05 18.06 -10.75
N VAL A 50 -2.31 17.32 -9.66
CA VAL A 50 -1.28 16.96 -8.67
C VAL A 50 -0.18 16.12 -9.31
N LEU A 51 -0.52 15.14 -10.15
CA LEU A 51 0.46 14.30 -10.84
C LEU A 51 1.35 15.11 -11.79
N ARG A 52 0.79 16.04 -12.56
CA ARG A 52 1.58 16.92 -13.44
C ARG A 52 2.56 17.80 -12.65
N ASN A 53 2.12 18.40 -11.53
CA ASN A 53 3.00 19.17 -10.66
C ASN A 53 4.14 18.31 -10.10
N ALA A 54 3.85 17.07 -9.69
CA ALA A 54 4.89 16.14 -9.25
C ALA A 54 5.88 15.80 -10.38
N MET A 55 5.39 15.60 -11.61
CA MET A 55 6.25 15.35 -12.79
C MET A 55 7.13 16.56 -13.12
N GLU A 56 6.60 17.77 -13.02
CA GLU A 56 7.40 19.01 -13.20
C GLU A 56 8.51 19.11 -12.15
N ALA A 57 8.29 18.59 -10.94
CA ALA A 57 9.31 18.47 -9.90
C ALA A 57 10.27 17.27 -10.09
N GLY A 58 10.13 16.51 -11.18
CA GLY A 58 11.02 15.40 -11.55
C GLY A 58 10.56 14.00 -11.09
N VAL A 59 9.38 13.88 -10.49
CA VAL A 59 8.82 12.56 -10.12
C VAL A 59 8.44 11.80 -11.39
N LYS A 60 8.85 10.52 -11.47
CA LYS A 60 8.50 9.64 -12.59
C LYS A 60 7.53 8.53 -12.17
N THR A 61 7.60 8.11 -10.92
CA THR A 61 6.77 7.02 -10.40
C THR A 61 6.13 7.40 -9.07
N LEU A 62 4.91 6.98 -8.89
CA LEU A 62 4.16 7.10 -7.65
C LEU A 62 3.69 5.71 -7.22
N VAL A 63 3.91 5.36 -5.97
CA VAL A 63 3.35 4.14 -5.37
C VAL A 63 2.10 4.53 -4.58
N ASP A 64 0.94 4.19 -5.14
CA ASP A 64 -0.34 4.36 -4.46
C ASP A 64 -0.57 3.20 -3.51
N VAL A 65 -0.41 3.46 -2.21
CA VAL A 65 -0.53 2.45 -1.17
C VAL A 65 -1.95 2.37 -0.60
N THR A 66 -2.95 2.73 -1.38
CA THR A 66 -4.36 2.61 -1.03
C THR A 66 -4.82 1.17 -1.26
N PRO A 67 -5.03 0.35 -0.22
CA PRO A 67 -5.57 -0.99 -0.37
C PRO A 67 -7.10 -0.95 -0.51
N PHE A 68 -7.72 -2.12 -0.73
CA PHE A 68 -9.14 -2.20 -1.05
C PHE A 68 -10.05 -1.57 0.01
N ASN A 69 -9.73 -1.70 1.31
CA ASN A 69 -10.55 -1.16 2.40
C ASN A 69 -10.34 0.34 2.68
N LEU A 70 -9.51 1.01 1.90
CA LEU A 70 -9.38 2.48 1.87
C LEU A 70 -9.93 3.09 0.56
N GLY A 71 -10.66 2.31 -0.23
CA GLY A 71 -11.30 2.80 -1.44
C GLY A 71 -10.41 2.71 -2.69
N ARG A 72 -9.44 1.78 -2.75
CA ARG A 72 -8.63 1.56 -3.95
C ARG A 72 -9.50 1.46 -5.21
N ASP A 73 -9.24 2.32 -6.17
CA ASP A 73 -9.86 2.32 -7.49
C ASP A 73 -8.78 2.20 -8.57
N VAL A 74 -8.54 0.98 -9.03
CA VAL A 74 -7.49 0.70 -10.02
C VAL A 74 -7.82 1.27 -11.40
N ASP A 75 -9.10 1.41 -11.75
CA ASP A 75 -9.51 1.99 -13.02
C ASP A 75 -9.26 3.51 -13.03
N LEU A 76 -9.52 4.19 -11.91
CA LEU A 76 -9.15 5.60 -11.70
C LEU A 76 -7.63 5.80 -11.79
N LEU A 77 -6.84 4.92 -11.14
CA LEU A 77 -5.39 4.98 -11.21
C LEU A 77 -4.87 4.78 -12.64
N LEU A 78 -5.46 3.84 -13.39
CA LEU A 78 -5.12 3.60 -14.80
C LEU A 78 -5.41 4.82 -15.66
N GLU A 79 -6.61 5.41 -15.53
CA GLU A 79 -6.97 6.61 -16.28
C GLU A 79 -6.05 7.78 -15.97
N ALA A 80 -5.73 8.02 -14.68
CA ALA A 80 -4.81 9.05 -14.27
C ALA A 80 -3.40 8.85 -14.86
N ALA A 81 -2.90 7.60 -14.86
CA ALA A 81 -1.63 7.23 -15.46
C ALA A 81 -1.62 7.43 -16.99
N GLN A 82 -2.73 7.13 -17.67
CA GLN A 82 -2.88 7.34 -19.12
C GLN A 82 -2.89 8.83 -19.48
N LYS A 83 -3.63 9.64 -18.71
CA LYS A 83 -3.77 11.09 -18.94
C LYS A 83 -2.48 11.88 -18.66
N THR A 84 -1.62 11.38 -17.78
CA THR A 84 -0.41 12.12 -17.35
C THR A 84 0.88 11.53 -17.88
N GLY A 85 0.92 10.22 -18.13
CA GLY A 85 2.15 9.49 -18.44
C GLY A 85 2.89 8.96 -17.21
N MET A 86 2.53 9.39 -15.98
CA MET A 86 3.12 8.91 -14.72
C MET A 86 3.08 7.38 -14.64
N HIS A 87 4.13 6.77 -14.10
CA HIS A 87 4.08 5.40 -13.66
C HIS A 87 3.40 5.33 -12.30
N ILE A 88 2.33 4.55 -12.17
CA ILE A 88 1.62 4.37 -10.91
C ILE A 88 1.66 2.88 -10.54
N VAL A 89 2.13 2.56 -9.34
CA VAL A 89 2.15 1.22 -8.78
C VAL A 89 0.99 1.10 -7.81
N ALA A 90 0.10 0.13 -8.02
CA ALA A 90 -1.03 -0.13 -7.12
C ALA A 90 -0.67 -1.12 -6.02
N ALA A 91 -1.29 -0.97 -4.85
CA ALA A 91 -1.09 -1.85 -3.70
C ALA A 91 -2.18 -2.92 -3.58
N THR A 92 -1.78 -4.12 -3.17
CA THR A 92 -2.65 -5.13 -2.56
C THR A 92 -2.59 -5.08 -1.03
N GLY A 93 -3.25 -6.01 -0.36
CA GLY A 93 -3.30 -6.08 1.10
C GLY A 93 -4.45 -5.27 1.66
N ALA A 94 -4.34 -4.86 2.92
CA ALA A 94 -5.37 -4.08 3.59
C ALA A 94 -4.76 -3.11 4.60
N TYR A 95 -5.47 -2.03 4.87
CA TYR A 95 -5.19 -1.16 6.02
C TYR A 95 -5.62 -1.88 7.31
N ILE A 96 -5.58 -1.20 8.43
CA ILE A 96 -6.12 -1.74 9.69
C ILE A 96 -7.62 -2.03 9.57
N ASP A 97 -8.13 -2.95 10.37
CA ASP A 97 -9.56 -3.25 10.42
C ASP A 97 -10.26 -2.51 11.58
N GLU A 98 -10.62 -1.25 11.35
CA GLU A 98 -11.38 -0.48 12.34
C GLU A 98 -12.84 -0.95 12.48
N SER A 99 -13.38 -1.58 11.45
CA SER A 99 -14.80 -1.96 11.37
C SER A 99 -15.09 -3.42 11.73
N GLY A 100 -14.05 -4.23 11.94
CA GLY A 100 -14.19 -5.67 12.17
C GLY A 100 -14.51 -6.48 10.90
N GLN A 101 -14.40 -5.88 9.72
CA GLN A 101 -14.71 -6.55 8.44
C GLN A 101 -13.87 -7.81 8.22
N PHE A 102 -12.62 -7.82 8.70
CA PHE A 102 -11.74 -8.97 8.56
C PHE A 102 -11.95 -10.05 9.65
N SER A 103 -12.81 -9.81 10.63
CA SER A 103 -13.05 -10.77 11.72
C SER A 103 -13.49 -12.14 11.20
N GLN A 104 -14.30 -12.16 10.14
CA GLN A 104 -14.85 -13.36 9.51
C GLN A 104 -13.96 -13.95 8.41
N ILE A 105 -12.87 -13.25 8.03
CA ILE A 105 -11.96 -13.71 6.99
C ILE A 105 -10.78 -14.43 7.65
N SER A 106 -10.52 -15.68 7.25
CA SER A 106 -9.35 -16.42 7.75
C SER A 106 -8.04 -15.81 7.20
N GLU A 107 -6.94 -16.02 7.92
CA GLU A 107 -5.59 -15.63 7.44
C GLU A 107 -5.29 -16.23 6.06
N GLU A 108 -5.68 -17.49 5.84
CA GLU A 108 -5.48 -18.15 4.55
C GLU A 108 -6.28 -17.49 3.41
N ASN A 109 -7.49 -17.02 3.69
CA ASN A 109 -8.27 -16.30 2.68
C ASN A 109 -7.73 -14.90 2.41
N LEU A 110 -7.18 -14.21 3.42
CA LEU A 110 -6.45 -12.96 3.20
C LEU A 110 -5.22 -13.18 2.32
N LEU A 111 -4.42 -14.21 2.61
CA LEU A 111 -3.28 -14.58 1.79
C LEU A 111 -3.69 -14.87 0.33
N LYS A 112 -4.73 -15.70 0.13
CA LYS A 112 -5.24 -16.02 -1.22
C LYS A 112 -5.70 -14.77 -1.97
N MET A 113 -6.34 -13.82 -1.29
CA MET A 113 -6.75 -12.54 -1.87
C MET A 113 -5.53 -11.76 -2.37
N ILE A 114 -4.52 -11.59 -1.51
CA ILE A 114 -3.28 -10.87 -1.85
C ILE A 114 -2.59 -11.54 -3.06
N LEU A 115 -2.41 -12.85 -3.02
CA LEU A 115 -1.74 -13.59 -4.08
C LEU A 115 -2.49 -13.51 -5.41
N ARG A 116 -3.83 -13.55 -5.38
CA ARG A 116 -4.66 -13.39 -6.59
C ARG A 116 -4.45 -12.00 -7.21
N GLU A 117 -4.49 -10.94 -6.40
CA GLU A 117 -4.31 -9.57 -6.86
C GLU A 117 -2.92 -9.31 -7.47
N VAL A 118 -1.91 -10.03 -6.98
CA VAL A 118 -0.55 -9.98 -7.52
C VAL A 118 -0.42 -10.77 -8.82
N ARG A 119 -1.06 -11.94 -8.92
CA ARG A 119 -0.86 -12.89 -10.03
C ARG A 119 -1.84 -12.67 -11.17
N GLU A 120 -3.11 -12.40 -10.83
CA GLU A 120 -4.22 -12.31 -11.78
C GLU A 120 -4.68 -10.87 -12.01
N GLY A 121 -4.44 -9.99 -11.02
CA GLY A 121 -4.81 -8.59 -11.07
C GLY A 121 -6.18 -8.26 -10.49
N VAL A 122 -6.52 -6.98 -10.53
CA VAL A 122 -7.74 -6.36 -9.99
C VAL A 122 -8.45 -5.60 -11.11
N GLY A 123 -9.78 -5.45 -10.97
CA GLY A 123 -10.60 -4.73 -11.94
C GLY A 123 -10.75 -5.44 -13.28
N THR A 124 -11.42 -4.78 -14.20
CA THR A 124 -11.70 -5.33 -15.54
C THR A 124 -10.46 -5.40 -16.43
N ALA A 125 -9.48 -4.53 -16.15
CA ALA A 125 -8.21 -4.47 -16.86
C ALA A 125 -7.14 -5.44 -16.29
N HIS A 126 -7.48 -6.26 -15.27
CA HIS A 126 -6.56 -7.20 -14.63
C HIS A 126 -5.24 -6.55 -14.19
N ILE A 127 -5.33 -5.40 -13.53
CA ILE A 127 -4.16 -4.63 -13.06
C ILE A 127 -3.49 -5.37 -11.90
N ARG A 128 -2.25 -5.81 -12.10
CA ARG A 128 -1.48 -6.51 -11.08
C ARG A 128 -0.91 -5.51 -10.08
N CYS A 129 -1.06 -5.81 -8.78
CA CYS A 129 -0.49 -5.00 -7.73
C CYS A 129 1.02 -5.22 -7.61
N GLY A 130 1.78 -4.13 -7.47
CA GLY A 130 3.24 -4.15 -7.39
C GLY A 130 3.81 -4.05 -5.97
N VAL A 131 2.98 -3.75 -4.97
CA VAL A 131 3.38 -3.65 -3.55
C VAL A 131 2.29 -4.23 -2.64
N ILE A 132 2.69 -4.60 -1.42
CA ILE A 132 1.78 -5.10 -0.38
C ILE A 132 1.63 -4.01 0.69
N LYS A 133 0.40 -3.64 1.02
CA LYS A 133 0.08 -2.69 2.09
C LYS A 133 -0.51 -3.39 3.29
N CYS A 134 -0.05 -3.01 4.48
CA CYS A 134 -0.65 -3.34 5.76
C CYS A 134 -0.36 -2.26 6.79
N GLY A 135 -0.84 -2.44 8.03
CA GLY A 135 -0.58 -1.43 9.05
C GLY A 135 -1.03 -1.81 10.44
N THR A 136 -0.64 -0.97 11.38
CA THR A 136 -1.11 -0.93 12.76
C THR A 136 -1.34 0.52 13.16
N ASP A 137 -2.34 0.80 14.01
CA ASP A 137 -2.67 2.16 14.41
C ASP A 137 -2.99 2.23 15.91
N ARG A 138 -3.70 3.28 16.32
CA ARG A 138 -3.99 3.69 17.70
C ARG A 138 -4.54 2.60 18.63
N PHE A 139 -5.16 1.59 18.10
CA PHE A 139 -5.68 0.46 18.89
C PHE A 139 -4.61 -0.58 19.25
N GLY A 140 -3.36 -0.36 18.83
CA GLY A 140 -2.25 -1.27 19.07
C GLY A 140 -2.31 -2.52 18.20
N PHE A 141 -1.77 -3.62 18.70
CA PHE A 141 -1.73 -4.91 18.02
C PHE A 141 -2.95 -5.75 18.39
N THR A 142 -4.02 -5.62 17.64
CA THR A 142 -5.15 -6.54 17.74
C THR A 142 -4.81 -7.89 17.11
N ASP A 143 -5.59 -8.93 17.41
CA ASP A 143 -5.42 -10.22 16.75
C ASP A 143 -5.76 -10.16 15.25
N LEU A 144 -6.60 -9.20 14.85
CA LEU A 144 -6.90 -8.92 13.44
C LEU A 144 -5.69 -8.33 12.73
N ASP A 145 -5.00 -7.35 13.34
CA ASP A 145 -3.78 -6.77 12.78
C ASP A 145 -2.69 -7.83 12.63
N LYS A 146 -2.48 -8.65 13.65
CA LYS A 146 -1.52 -9.76 13.59
C LYS A 146 -1.84 -10.75 12.47
N LYS A 147 -3.12 -11.09 12.30
CA LYS A 147 -3.58 -11.96 11.21
C LYS A 147 -3.27 -11.36 9.84
N LEU A 148 -3.54 -10.07 9.66
CA LEU A 148 -3.24 -9.36 8.43
C LEU A 148 -1.74 -9.30 8.17
N LEU A 149 -0.93 -8.92 9.18
CA LEU A 149 0.52 -8.86 9.07
C LEU A 149 1.13 -10.22 8.71
N ARG A 150 0.64 -11.33 9.31
CA ARG A 150 1.11 -12.67 8.95
C ARG A 150 0.77 -13.02 7.50
N ALA A 151 -0.45 -12.73 7.05
CA ALA A 151 -0.83 -12.95 5.66
C ALA A 151 0.05 -12.15 4.69
N CYS A 152 0.36 -10.88 5.01
CA CYS A 152 1.25 -10.03 4.22
C CYS A 152 2.69 -10.54 4.22
N GLY A 153 3.23 -10.98 5.37
CA GLY A 153 4.57 -11.57 5.45
C GLY A 153 4.71 -12.83 4.62
N ARG A 154 3.72 -13.74 4.68
CA ARG A 154 3.66 -14.94 3.84
C ARG A 154 3.58 -14.58 2.34
N ALA A 155 2.75 -13.61 1.99
CA ALA A 155 2.63 -13.15 0.61
C ALA A 155 3.94 -12.55 0.09
N GLN A 156 4.64 -11.76 0.91
CA GLN A 156 5.95 -11.22 0.56
C GLN A 156 6.96 -12.34 0.29
N LYS A 157 7.03 -13.35 1.17
CA LYS A 157 7.89 -14.52 0.98
C LYS A 157 7.63 -15.25 -0.34
N GLU A 158 6.35 -15.38 -0.73
CA GLU A 158 5.96 -16.09 -1.96
C GLU A 158 6.16 -15.28 -3.24
N THR A 159 6.00 -13.95 -3.15
CA THR A 159 6.00 -13.07 -4.33
C THR A 159 7.29 -12.28 -4.50
N GLY A 160 8.01 -12.05 -3.40
CA GLY A 160 9.16 -11.16 -3.36
C GLY A 160 8.82 -9.67 -3.48
N LEU A 161 7.54 -9.30 -3.47
CA LEU A 161 7.11 -7.91 -3.52
C LEU A 161 7.47 -7.15 -2.24
N PRO A 162 7.72 -5.84 -2.30
CA PRO A 162 7.93 -5.05 -1.09
C PRO A 162 6.65 -4.91 -0.27
N ILE A 163 6.82 -4.83 1.06
CA ILE A 163 5.77 -4.44 1.99
C ILE A 163 5.97 -2.97 2.36
N ILE A 164 4.92 -2.17 2.29
CA ILE A 164 4.89 -0.80 2.80
C ILE A 164 3.85 -0.72 3.91
N THR A 165 4.29 -0.41 5.12
CA THR A 165 3.39 -0.41 6.27
C THR A 165 2.86 0.97 6.62
N HIS A 166 1.77 0.99 7.36
CA HIS A 166 1.36 2.10 8.20
C HIS A 166 1.71 1.78 9.65
N CYS A 167 2.22 2.75 10.38
CA CYS A 167 2.62 2.56 11.78
C CYS A 167 2.28 3.81 12.60
N ARG A 168 1.33 3.71 13.51
CA ARG A 168 0.90 4.75 14.44
C ARG A 168 0.54 4.15 15.81
N PRO A 169 0.42 4.98 16.85
CA PRO A 169 0.85 6.36 16.97
C PRO A 169 2.37 6.49 17.15
N ALA A 170 2.88 7.73 17.00
CA ALA A 170 4.28 8.04 17.26
C ALA A 170 4.71 7.62 18.67
N GLY A 171 5.98 7.20 18.83
CA GLY A 171 6.56 6.78 20.11
C GLY A 171 6.21 5.37 20.56
N THR A 172 5.31 4.66 19.88
CA THR A 172 4.88 3.29 20.28
C THR A 172 5.81 2.17 19.80
N ARG A 173 6.75 2.49 18.90
CA ARG A 173 7.70 1.54 18.30
C ARG A 173 7.04 0.32 17.63
N GLN A 174 5.82 0.46 17.15
CA GLN A 174 5.05 -0.64 16.57
C GLN A 174 5.72 -1.29 15.35
N GLY A 175 6.55 -0.54 14.63
CA GLY A 175 7.30 -1.08 13.49
C GLY A 175 8.24 -2.23 13.85
N LEU A 176 8.80 -2.26 15.09
CA LEU A 176 9.60 -3.39 15.53
C LEU A 176 8.75 -4.66 15.69
N PHE A 177 7.55 -4.54 16.22
CA PHE A 177 6.61 -5.67 16.32
C PHE A 177 6.10 -6.11 14.94
N GLN A 178 5.92 -5.17 14.00
CA GLN A 178 5.61 -5.52 12.61
C GLN A 178 6.74 -6.37 12.01
N GLN A 179 8.00 -5.95 12.21
CA GLN A 179 9.17 -6.70 11.76
C GLN A 179 9.25 -8.10 12.40
N ASP A 180 8.95 -8.23 13.71
CA ASP A 180 8.93 -9.53 14.38
C ASP A 180 7.97 -10.49 13.68
N ILE A 181 6.74 -10.04 13.40
CA ILE A 181 5.74 -10.86 12.72
C ILE A 181 6.18 -11.20 11.29
N PHE A 182 6.74 -10.26 10.53
CA PHE A 182 7.21 -10.52 9.17
C PHE A 182 8.36 -11.55 9.16
N GLU A 183 9.30 -11.41 10.08
CA GLU A 183 10.44 -12.33 10.21
C GLU A 183 9.98 -13.75 10.60
N GLU A 184 9.02 -13.88 11.52
CA GLU A 184 8.38 -15.16 11.87
C GLU A 184 7.73 -15.84 10.66
N GLN A 185 7.22 -15.08 9.69
CA GLN A 185 6.66 -15.61 8.45
C GLN A 185 7.73 -15.89 7.38
N GLY A 186 8.99 -15.55 7.65
CA GLY A 186 10.11 -15.72 6.74
C GLY A 186 10.15 -14.69 5.61
N ALA A 187 9.58 -13.52 5.85
CA ALA A 187 9.69 -12.39 4.93
C ALA A 187 11.10 -11.77 4.96
N ASP A 188 11.52 -11.23 3.84
CA ASP A 188 12.78 -10.50 3.69
C ASP A 188 12.60 -9.05 4.17
N LEU A 189 13.13 -8.74 5.35
CA LEU A 189 13.03 -7.41 5.95
C LEU A 189 13.69 -6.31 5.12
N THR A 190 14.62 -6.63 4.22
CA THR A 190 15.24 -5.65 3.32
C THR A 190 14.29 -5.14 2.23
N LYS A 191 13.10 -5.73 2.14
CA LYS A 191 12.01 -5.32 1.25
C LYS A 191 10.79 -4.77 2.02
N VAL A 192 11.01 -4.32 3.24
CA VAL A 192 9.97 -3.75 4.10
C VAL A 192 10.26 -2.28 4.36
N VAL A 193 9.26 -1.44 4.18
CA VAL A 193 9.26 -0.03 4.57
C VAL A 193 8.34 0.14 5.77
N ILE A 194 8.87 0.56 6.90
CA ILE A 194 8.10 0.92 8.10
C ILE A 194 7.66 2.38 7.95
N GLY A 195 6.41 2.56 7.62
CA GLY A 195 5.87 3.89 7.32
C GLY A 195 5.66 4.78 8.53
N HIS A 196 5.59 6.10 8.28
CA HIS A 196 5.24 7.15 9.24
C HIS A 196 6.24 7.37 10.38
N PHE A 197 7.53 7.14 10.18
CA PHE A 197 8.54 7.71 11.06
C PHE A 197 8.48 9.26 10.97
N ARG A 198 8.44 9.95 12.10
CA ARG A 198 8.23 11.40 12.12
C ARG A 198 8.97 12.08 13.27
N ASN A 199 8.93 13.42 13.26
CA ASN A 199 9.40 14.24 14.36
C ASN A 199 8.72 13.82 15.69
N GLY A 200 9.54 13.49 16.68
CA GLY A 200 9.07 12.99 17.99
C GLY A 200 9.20 11.48 18.16
N ASP A 201 9.46 10.71 17.11
CA ASP A 201 9.87 9.34 17.26
C ASP A 201 11.36 9.28 17.71
N PRO A 202 11.71 8.39 18.67
CA PRO A 202 13.07 8.28 19.12
C PRO A 202 14.03 7.82 18.01
N ILE A 203 15.20 8.44 17.91
CA ILE A 203 16.20 8.07 16.88
C ILE A 203 16.64 6.61 17.02
N ASP A 204 16.79 6.11 18.24
CA ASP A 204 17.14 4.71 18.50
C ASP A 204 16.09 3.73 17.96
N TYR A 205 14.82 4.15 17.88
CA TYR A 205 13.78 3.36 17.21
C TYR A 205 14.07 3.22 15.71
N ALA A 206 14.35 4.33 15.02
CA ALA A 206 14.72 4.29 13.61
C ALA A 206 15.95 3.42 13.37
N GLU A 207 17.01 3.61 14.18
CA GLU A 207 18.22 2.80 14.10
C GLU A 207 17.95 1.30 14.27
N ASN A 208 17.09 0.93 15.22
CA ASN A 208 16.75 -0.47 15.44
C ASN A 208 15.99 -1.08 14.26
N VAL A 209 15.04 -0.32 13.65
CA VAL A 209 14.34 -0.75 12.45
C VAL A 209 15.32 -0.97 11.29
N MET A 210 16.20 0.01 11.05
CA MET A 210 17.17 -0.05 9.95
C MET A 210 18.24 -1.13 10.15
N ARG A 211 18.70 -1.38 11.37
CA ARG A 211 19.68 -2.46 11.68
C ARG A 211 19.14 -3.84 11.33
N ARG A 212 17.83 -4.04 11.34
CA ARG A 212 17.15 -5.27 10.90
C ARG A 212 16.96 -5.34 9.38
N GLY A 213 17.36 -4.32 8.65
CA GLY A 213 17.34 -4.26 7.19
C GLY A 213 16.19 -3.47 6.59
N SER A 214 15.15 -3.11 7.33
CA SER A 214 14.01 -2.36 6.79
C SER A 214 14.32 -0.88 6.57
N TYR A 215 13.59 -0.27 5.67
CA TYR A 215 13.57 1.18 5.44
C TYR A 215 12.56 1.86 6.38
N ILE A 216 12.69 3.19 6.52
CA ILE A 216 11.77 4.06 7.25
C ILE A 216 11.32 5.22 6.40
#